data_9ecd29d19008897e5914f1ce83bc8e98
#
_entry.id   9ecd29d19008897e5914f1ce83bc8e98
#
_cell.length_a   1.000
_cell.length_b   1.000
_cell.length_c   1.000
_cell.angle_alpha   90.00
_cell.angle_beta   90.00
_cell.angle_gamma   90.00
#
_symmetry.space_group_name_H-M   'P 1'
#
loop_
_entity.id
_entity.type
_entity.pdbx_description
1 polymer ?
#
loop_
_entity_poly.entity_id
_entity_poly.type
_entity_poly.pdbx_seq_one_letter_code
_entity_poly.pdbx_strand_id
1 'polypeptide(L)'
;MRAEDCRVEDLAAVVAEQTRLEDYPLADRVEANVLVYAADALRATDRDQALEELARALGEGPGVVIIEGAVDPLVVDRATDVFFDIIDEQNAAGQSVGDHFAKPGANDRIWNSLEKLAVADPTVFVDYHGNDVIDLVSTAWLGPAYQMTAQVNVVNPGGAAQVPHRDYHLGFMSAAQIERYPDHVH
;
A
#
# COMPACT_ATOMS: atom_id res chain seq x y z
N MET A 1 8.69 19.15 -11.37
CA MET A 1 9.77 18.46 -12.12
C MET A 1 9.59 18.73 -13.60
N ARG A 2 10.59 19.20 -14.31
CA ARG A 2 10.55 19.43 -15.75
C ARG A 2 11.22 18.27 -16.46
N ALA A 3 10.83 17.96 -17.70
CA ALA A 3 11.42 16.85 -18.45
C ALA A 3 12.96 17.00 -18.63
N GLU A 4 13.45 18.23 -18.70
CA GLU A 4 14.88 18.58 -18.78
C GLU A 4 15.66 18.30 -17.49
N ASP A 5 14.94 18.20 -16.33
CA ASP A 5 15.53 17.88 -15.04
C ASP A 5 15.57 16.36 -14.79
N CYS A 6 14.93 15.56 -15.64
CA CYS A 6 14.87 14.11 -15.52
C CYS A 6 16.08 13.46 -16.20
N ARG A 7 17.05 13.01 -15.41
CA ARG A 7 18.25 12.33 -15.91
C ARG A 7 18.29 10.89 -15.38
N VAL A 8 18.65 9.96 -16.24
CA VAL A 8 18.75 8.55 -15.86
C VAL A 8 19.86 8.30 -14.83
N GLU A 9 20.89 9.14 -14.84
CA GLU A 9 22.00 9.09 -13.88
C GLU A 9 21.53 9.40 -12.45
N ASP A 10 20.59 10.33 -12.28
CA ASP A 10 20.02 10.66 -10.97
C ASP A 10 19.19 9.49 -10.42
N LEU A 11 18.38 8.85 -11.27
CA LEU A 11 17.69 7.63 -10.92
C LEU A 11 18.66 6.50 -10.57
N ALA A 12 19.70 6.32 -11.37
CA ALA A 12 20.72 5.30 -11.12
C ALA A 12 21.43 5.51 -9.79
N ALA A 13 21.68 6.76 -9.39
CA ALA A 13 22.27 7.09 -8.09
C ALA A 13 21.32 6.68 -6.95
N VAL A 14 20.03 7.04 -7.05
CA VAL A 14 19.03 6.71 -6.01
C VAL A 14 18.86 5.20 -5.86
N VAL A 15 18.73 4.44 -6.96
CA VAL A 15 18.55 2.99 -6.87
C VAL A 15 19.82 2.22 -6.47
N ALA A 16 20.97 2.88 -6.49
CA ALA A 16 22.24 2.30 -6.01
C ALA A 16 22.45 2.50 -4.50
N GLU A 17 21.66 3.34 -3.86
CA GLU A 17 21.76 3.58 -2.43
C GLU A 17 21.50 2.29 -1.64
N GLN A 18 22.22 2.15 -0.53
CA GLN A 18 22.08 1.00 0.36
C GLN A 18 21.47 1.44 1.68
N THR A 19 20.39 0.80 2.05
CA THR A 19 19.72 1.02 3.34
C THR A 19 20.62 0.52 4.48
N ARG A 20 20.90 1.39 5.44
CA ARG A 20 21.74 1.07 6.60
C ARG A 20 20.85 0.99 7.84
N LEU A 21 20.92 -0.14 8.54
CA LEU A 21 20.12 -0.38 9.74
C LEU A 21 20.37 0.68 10.84
N GLU A 22 21.60 1.18 10.92
CA GLU A 22 21.99 2.18 11.93
C GLU A 22 21.25 3.52 11.80
N ASP A 23 20.72 3.82 10.61
CA ASP A 23 19.94 5.03 10.35
C ASP A 23 18.45 4.86 10.76
N TYR A 24 18.04 3.63 11.10
CA TYR A 24 16.64 3.26 11.40
C TYR A 24 16.56 2.40 12.68
N PRO A 25 16.76 3.01 13.87
CA PRO A 25 16.90 2.28 15.13
C PRO A 25 15.66 1.49 15.58
N LEU A 26 14.48 1.74 15.02
CA LEU A 26 13.27 0.98 15.31
C LEU A 26 13.12 -0.24 14.39
N ALA A 27 13.86 -0.29 13.28
CA ALA A 27 13.85 -1.44 12.40
C ALA A 27 14.60 -2.61 13.02
N ASP A 28 14.06 -3.81 12.80
CA ASP A 28 14.65 -5.06 13.30
C ASP A 28 15.83 -5.51 12.44
N ARG A 29 15.69 -5.35 11.13
CA ARG A 29 16.72 -5.71 10.14
C ARG A 29 16.49 -5.04 8.80
N VAL A 30 17.51 -5.13 7.95
CA VAL A 30 17.42 -4.82 6.52
C VAL A 30 17.50 -6.12 5.73
N GLU A 31 16.55 -6.35 4.84
CA GLU A 31 16.50 -7.52 3.97
C GLU A 31 16.27 -7.09 2.52
N ALA A 32 17.17 -7.44 1.61
CA ALA A 32 17.15 -7.02 0.21
C ALA A 32 16.94 -5.49 0.04
N ASN A 33 17.62 -4.69 0.84
CA ASN A 33 17.52 -3.23 0.88
C ASN A 33 16.20 -2.68 1.46
N VAL A 34 15.31 -3.53 1.98
CA VAL A 34 14.02 -3.16 2.59
C VAL A 34 14.12 -3.21 4.10
N LEU A 35 13.57 -2.21 4.78
CA LEU A 35 13.47 -2.17 6.23
C LEU A 35 12.36 -3.10 6.73
N VAL A 36 12.69 -3.94 7.71
CA VAL A 36 11.73 -4.85 8.35
C VAL A 36 11.56 -4.45 9.81
N TYR A 37 10.33 -4.25 10.22
CA TYR A 37 9.93 -3.88 11.58
C TYR A 37 9.09 -4.99 12.20
N ALA A 38 9.14 -5.13 13.53
CA ALA A 38 8.19 -5.91 14.30
C ALA A 38 7.03 -5.00 14.75
N ALA A 39 5.79 -5.37 14.47
CA ALA A 39 4.61 -4.56 14.85
C ALA A 39 4.54 -4.31 16.36
N ASP A 40 4.87 -5.31 17.18
CA ASP A 40 4.85 -5.17 18.64
C ASP A 40 5.90 -4.20 19.16
N ALA A 41 7.07 -4.12 18.51
CA ALA A 41 8.09 -3.13 18.83
C ALA A 41 7.62 -1.71 18.49
N LEU A 42 6.98 -1.52 17.34
CA LEU A 42 6.39 -0.23 16.97
C LEU A 42 5.27 0.19 17.92
N ARG A 43 4.41 -0.74 18.34
CA ARG A 43 3.35 -0.49 19.33
C ARG A 43 3.88 -0.09 20.70
N ALA A 44 5.05 -0.62 21.08
CA ALA A 44 5.70 -0.32 22.35
C ALA A 44 6.53 0.98 22.34
N THR A 45 6.78 1.53 21.17
CA THR A 45 7.55 2.76 20.98
C THR A 45 6.64 3.99 21.13
N ASP A 46 7.24 5.13 21.52
CA ASP A 46 6.55 6.41 21.46
C ASP A 46 6.01 6.68 20.04
N ARG A 47 4.73 7.09 19.94
CA ARG A 47 4.07 7.23 18.67
C ARG A 47 4.74 8.25 17.75
N ASP A 48 5.16 9.38 18.29
CA ASP A 48 5.76 10.45 17.49
C ASP A 48 7.13 9.99 16.95
N GLN A 49 7.89 9.25 17.74
CA GLN A 49 9.16 8.64 17.32
C GLN A 49 8.95 7.62 16.21
N ALA A 50 7.91 6.77 16.30
CA ALA A 50 7.58 5.81 15.27
C ALA A 50 7.13 6.50 13.97
N LEU A 51 6.31 7.55 14.08
CA LEU A 51 5.87 8.36 12.93
C LEU A 51 7.06 9.01 12.21
N GLU A 52 7.99 9.60 12.96
CA GLU A 52 9.17 10.26 12.39
C GLU A 52 10.05 9.26 11.61
N GLU A 53 10.33 8.09 12.19
CA GLU A 53 11.18 7.10 11.52
C GLU A 53 10.48 6.50 10.28
N LEU A 54 9.18 6.17 10.38
CA LEU A 54 8.43 5.65 9.24
C LEU A 54 8.30 6.67 8.11
N ALA A 55 8.07 7.95 8.43
CA ALA A 55 8.04 9.03 7.43
C ALA A 55 9.39 9.14 6.70
N ARG A 56 10.51 9.10 7.44
CA ARG A 56 11.84 9.10 6.86
C ARG A 56 12.13 7.87 6.02
N ALA A 57 11.74 6.66 6.48
CA ALA A 57 11.92 5.42 5.76
C ALA A 57 11.18 5.40 4.40
N LEU A 58 9.98 5.99 4.37
CA LEU A 58 9.15 6.06 3.16
C LEU A 58 9.56 7.20 2.21
N GLY A 59 9.95 8.37 2.75
CA GLY A 59 10.24 9.56 1.96
C GLY A 59 11.70 9.72 1.51
N GLU A 60 12.63 9.39 2.39
CA GLU A 60 14.07 9.61 2.19
C GLU A 60 14.87 8.29 2.14
N GLY A 61 14.27 7.19 2.57
CA GLY A 61 14.88 5.88 2.65
C GLY A 61 14.50 4.99 1.45
N PRO A 62 14.37 3.67 1.69
CA PRO A 62 14.07 2.70 0.63
C PRO A 62 12.68 2.86 0.01
N GLY A 63 11.79 3.65 0.60
CA GLY A 63 10.42 3.85 0.12
C GLY A 63 9.49 2.64 0.32
N VAL A 64 10.00 1.56 0.88
CA VAL A 64 9.29 0.31 1.16
C VAL A 64 9.63 -0.15 2.56
N VAL A 65 8.63 -0.57 3.31
CA VAL A 65 8.79 -1.18 4.63
C VAL A 65 7.98 -2.47 4.73
N ILE A 66 8.47 -3.44 5.48
CA ILE A 66 7.74 -4.65 5.88
C ILE A 66 7.50 -4.55 7.38
N ILE A 67 6.28 -4.78 7.82
CA ILE A 67 5.94 -4.81 9.24
C ILE A 67 5.36 -6.18 9.57
N GLU A 68 6.20 -7.01 10.20
CA GLU A 68 5.82 -8.36 10.60
C GLU A 68 4.86 -8.31 11.80
N GLY A 69 3.84 -9.15 11.79
CA GLY A 69 2.84 -9.22 12.87
C GLY A 69 1.86 -8.04 12.89
N ALA A 70 1.79 -7.23 11.82
CA ALA A 70 0.87 -6.11 11.74
C ALA A 70 -0.60 -6.54 11.78
N VAL A 71 -0.94 -7.64 11.12
CA VAL A 71 -2.31 -8.20 11.09
C VAL A 71 -2.26 -9.64 11.60
N ASP A 72 -3.21 -10.01 12.48
CA ASP A 72 -3.39 -11.39 12.92
C ASP A 72 -3.73 -12.28 11.71
N PRO A 73 -3.01 -13.39 11.47
CA PRO A 73 -3.30 -14.30 10.37
C PRO A 73 -4.74 -14.80 10.35
N LEU A 74 -5.38 -15.02 11.51
CA LEU A 74 -6.78 -15.43 11.59
C LEU A 74 -7.74 -14.34 11.09
N VAL A 75 -7.37 -13.07 11.24
CA VAL A 75 -8.14 -11.94 10.67
C VAL A 75 -7.98 -11.91 9.17
N VAL A 76 -6.76 -12.14 8.68
CA VAL A 76 -6.48 -12.21 7.23
C VAL A 76 -7.28 -13.36 6.60
N ASP A 77 -7.25 -14.54 7.20
CA ASP A 77 -7.97 -15.72 6.69
C ASP A 77 -9.48 -15.45 6.60
N ARG A 78 -10.09 -14.91 7.66
CA ARG A 78 -11.53 -14.57 7.65
C ARG A 78 -11.87 -13.51 6.60
N ALA A 79 -11.06 -12.48 6.46
CA ALA A 79 -11.27 -11.46 5.44
C ALA A 79 -11.14 -12.04 4.01
N THR A 80 -10.19 -12.96 3.84
CA THR A 80 -9.97 -13.67 2.58
C THR A 80 -11.20 -14.50 2.20
N ASP A 81 -11.77 -15.27 3.15
CA ASP A 81 -12.97 -16.05 2.92
C ASP A 81 -14.13 -15.17 2.43
N VAL A 82 -14.39 -14.04 3.11
CA VAL A 82 -15.44 -13.09 2.71
C VAL A 82 -15.16 -12.50 1.32
N PHE A 83 -13.91 -12.19 0.99
CA PHE A 83 -13.58 -11.68 -0.34
C PHE A 83 -13.80 -12.72 -1.43
N PHE A 84 -13.49 -13.99 -1.19
CA PHE A 84 -13.79 -15.05 -2.14
C PHE A 84 -15.28 -15.29 -2.31
N ASP A 85 -16.07 -15.22 -1.25
CA ASP A 85 -17.54 -15.28 -1.35
C ASP A 85 -18.09 -14.14 -2.22
N ILE A 86 -17.58 -12.92 -2.06
CA ILE A 86 -17.96 -11.77 -2.90
C ILE A 86 -17.58 -12.01 -4.37
N ILE A 87 -16.39 -12.57 -4.65
CA ILE A 87 -15.96 -12.91 -6.01
C ILE A 87 -16.90 -13.95 -6.63
N ASP A 88 -17.25 -14.99 -5.88
CA ASP A 88 -18.13 -16.06 -6.35
C ASP A 88 -19.54 -15.53 -6.66
N GLU A 89 -20.08 -14.66 -5.82
CA GLU A 89 -21.35 -13.97 -6.06
C GLU A 89 -21.31 -13.10 -7.31
N GLN A 90 -20.24 -12.30 -7.50
CA GLN A 90 -20.06 -11.48 -8.70
C GLN A 90 -19.96 -12.34 -9.98
N ASN A 91 -19.25 -13.47 -9.92
CA ASN A 91 -19.11 -14.40 -11.03
C ASN A 91 -20.47 -15.06 -11.36
N ALA A 92 -21.22 -15.52 -10.36
CA ALA A 92 -22.54 -16.12 -10.53
C ALA A 92 -23.56 -15.14 -11.12
N ALA A 93 -23.44 -13.85 -10.76
CA ALA A 93 -24.29 -12.78 -11.28
C ALA A 93 -23.88 -12.30 -12.69
N GLY A 94 -22.79 -12.80 -13.26
CA GLY A 94 -22.21 -12.31 -14.51
C GLY A 94 -21.65 -10.89 -14.43
N GLN A 95 -21.31 -10.44 -13.21
CA GLN A 95 -20.76 -9.11 -12.90
C GLN A 95 -19.26 -9.14 -12.65
N SER A 96 -18.58 -10.22 -13.06
CA SER A 96 -17.11 -10.31 -12.95
C SER A 96 -16.48 -9.21 -13.77
N VAL A 97 -15.86 -8.26 -13.06
CA VAL A 97 -15.11 -7.16 -13.65
C VAL A 97 -13.64 -7.41 -13.36
N GLY A 98 -12.92 -7.90 -14.36
CA GLY A 98 -11.46 -8.01 -14.27
C GLY A 98 -10.78 -6.64 -14.23
N ASP A 99 -9.46 -6.66 -14.19
CA ASP A 99 -8.65 -5.46 -14.36
C ASP A 99 -8.82 -4.90 -15.79
N HIS A 100 -8.72 -3.59 -15.94
CA HIS A 100 -8.79 -2.89 -17.23
C HIS A 100 -7.76 -3.38 -18.26
N PHE A 101 -6.67 -3.96 -17.81
CA PHE A 101 -5.55 -4.40 -18.64
C PHE A 101 -5.49 -5.92 -18.82
N ALA A 102 -6.37 -6.68 -18.16
CA ALA A 102 -6.35 -8.13 -18.18
C ALA A 102 -7.36 -8.70 -19.19
N LYS A 103 -7.04 -9.87 -19.76
CA LYS A 103 -8.02 -10.63 -20.53
C LYS A 103 -9.15 -11.11 -19.62
N PRO A 104 -10.39 -11.23 -20.13
CA PRO A 104 -11.50 -11.78 -19.35
C PRO A 104 -11.12 -13.12 -18.69
N GLY A 105 -11.35 -13.26 -17.38
CA GLY A 105 -11.01 -14.44 -16.59
C GLY A 105 -9.55 -14.56 -16.15
N ALA A 106 -8.68 -13.63 -16.53
CA ALA A 106 -7.27 -13.64 -16.09
C ALA A 106 -7.10 -13.18 -14.65
N ASN A 107 -8.02 -12.37 -14.16
CA ASN A 107 -8.07 -11.95 -12.76
C ASN A 107 -9.51 -11.66 -12.32
N ASP A 108 -9.73 -11.72 -11.00
CA ASP A 108 -10.95 -11.28 -10.36
C ASP A 108 -10.66 -10.01 -9.56
N ARG A 109 -11.58 -9.05 -9.60
CA ARG A 109 -11.41 -7.78 -8.91
C ARG A 109 -12.65 -7.39 -8.13
N ILE A 110 -12.45 -6.98 -6.88
CA ILE A 110 -13.49 -6.36 -6.08
C ILE A 110 -13.18 -4.87 -6.01
N TRP A 111 -13.93 -4.08 -6.78
CA TRP A 111 -13.94 -2.64 -6.67
C TRP A 111 -14.69 -2.21 -5.41
N ASN A 112 -14.21 -1.16 -4.74
CA ASN A 112 -14.77 -0.68 -3.49
C ASN A 112 -14.86 -1.81 -2.44
N SER A 113 -13.77 -2.56 -2.29
CA SER A 113 -13.74 -3.73 -1.40
C SER A 113 -13.94 -3.34 0.07
N LEU A 114 -13.59 -2.11 0.44
CA LEU A 114 -13.78 -1.59 1.79
C LEU A 114 -15.26 -1.56 2.15
N GLU A 115 -16.10 -0.93 1.33
CA GLU A 115 -17.54 -0.83 1.54
C GLU A 115 -18.23 -2.21 1.42
N LYS A 116 -17.79 -3.01 0.48
CA LYS A 116 -18.37 -4.35 0.27
C LYS A 116 -18.08 -5.28 1.45
N LEU A 117 -16.85 -5.25 1.99
CA LEU A 117 -16.52 -5.99 3.20
C LEU A 117 -17.36 -5.52 4.40
N ALA A 118 -17.53 -4.20 4.56
CA ALA A 118 -18.34 -3.65 5.65
C ALA A 118 -19.81 -4.07 5.58
N VAL A 119 -20.35 -4.27 4.36
CA VAL A 119 -21.72 -4.73 4.16
C VAL A 119 -21.83 -6.24 4.33
N ALA A 120 -20.87 -7.01 3.81
CA ALA A 120 -20.88 -8.47 3.86
C ALA A 120 -20.66 -8.99 5.29
N ASP A 121 -19.65 -8.49 5.98
CA ASP A 121 -19.34 -8.82 7.38
C ASP A 121 -18.74 -7.61 8.12
N PRO A 122 -19.59 -6.85 8.86
CA PRO A 122 -19.14 -5.70 9.64
C PRO A 122 -18.09 -6.03 10.71
N THR A 123 -18.12 -7.24 11.26
CA THR A 123 -17.16 -7.67 12.31
C THR A 123 -15.78 -7.88 11.69
N VAL A 124 -15.72 -8.64 10.60
CA VAL A 124 -14.48 -8.84 9.85
C VAL A 124 -13.94 -7.52 9.30
N PHE A 125 -14.82 -6.62 8.85
CA PHE A 125 -14.42 -5.28 8.42
C PHE A 125 -13.69 -4.51 9.52
N VAL A 126 -14.24 -4.49 10.74
CA VAL A 126 -13.62 -3.81 11.88
C VAL A 126 -12.29 -4.46 12.25
N ASP A 127 -12.24 -5.78 12.33
CA ASP A 127 -11.03 -6.52 12.70
C ASP A 127 -9.90 -6.31 11.66
N TYR A 128 -10.24 -6.24 10.37
CA TYR A 128 -9.26 -6.15 9.29
C TYR A 128 -8.81 -4.71 9.00
N HIS A 129 -9.75 -3.77 8.92
CA HIS A 129 -9.45 -2.36 8.60
C HIS A 129 -9.20 -1.48 9.82
N GLY A 130 -9.65 -1.88 11.03
CA GLY A 130 -9.37 -1.19 12.29
C GLY A 130 -7.96 -1.45 12.82
N ASN A 131 -6.97 -1.57 11.92
CA ASN A 131 -5.59 -1.94 12.24
C ASN A 131 -4.77 -0.72 12.62
N ASP A 132 -4.20 -0.74 13.83
CA ASP A 132 -3.39 0.33 14.41
C ASP A 132 -2.05 0.57 13.68
N VAL A 133 -1.48 -0.48 13.08
CA VAL A 133 -0.23 -0.36 12.32
C VAL A 133 -0.48 0.29 10.96
N ILE A 134 -1.59 -0.05 10.29
CA ILE A 134 -2.00 0.62 9.05
C ILE A 134 -2.25 2.10 9.33
N ASP A 135 -2.93 2.44 10.45
CA ASP A 135 -3.12 3.82 10.87
C ASP A 135 -1.80 4.55 11.13
N LEU A 136 -0.87 3.89 11.81
CA LEU A 136 0.46 4.46 12.10
C LEU A 136 1.21 4.81 10.80
N VAL A 137 1.31 3.87 9.86
CA VAL A 137 2.02 4.07 8.59
C VAL A 137 1.31 5.11 7.72
N SER A 138 -0.01 5.04 7.64
CA SER A 138 -0.81 6.01 6.87
C SER A 138 -0.68 7.42 7.44
N THR A 139 -0.68 7.56 8.75
CA THR A 139 -0.47 8.85 9.43
C THR A 139 0.95 9.37 9.19
N ALA A 140 1.97 8.51 9.25
CA ALA A 140 3.35 8.89 8.98
C ALA A 140 3.54 9.44 7.56
N TRP A 141 2.87 8.85 6.58
CA TRP A 141 3.04 9.22 5.18
C TRP A 141 2.08 10.33 4.71
N LEU A 142 0.82 10.30 5.14
CA LEU A 142 -0.25 11.17 4.63
C LEU A 142 -0.73 12.21 5.65
N GLY A 143 -0.32 12.08 6.90
CA GLY A 143 -0.85 12.88 8.01
C GLY A 143 -2.17 12.31 8.56
N PRO A 144 -2.71 12.91 9.65
CA PRO A 144 -3.80 12.32 10.44
C PRO A 144 -5.17 12.38 9.75
N ALA A 145 -5.31 13.07 8.64
CA ALA A 145 -6.57 13.23 7.90
C ALA A 145 -6.60 12.46 6.59
N TYR A 146 -5.88 11.33 6.51
CA TYR A 146 -5.87 10.48 5.33
C TYR A 146 -7.23 9.84 5.06
N GLN A 147 -7.50 9.52 3.80
CA GLN A 147 -8.66 8.74 3.39
C GLN A 147 -8.22 7.36 2.93
N MET A 148 -8.88 6.33 3.46
CA MET A 148 -8.63 4.95 3.04
C MET A 148 -9.58 4.54 1.92
N THR A 149 -9.03 3.92 0.88
CA THR A 149 -9.76 3.19 -0.14
C THR A 149 -9.14 1.81 -0.30
N ALA A 150 -9.91 0.82 -0.69
CA ALA A 150 -9.39 -0.52 -0.87
C ALA A 150 -10.01 -1.20 -2.10
N GLN A 151 -9.19 -2.02 -2.75
CA GLN A 151 -9.58 -2.89 -3.85
C GLN A 151 -8.88 -4.24 -3.68
N VAL A 152 -9.57 -5.32 -3.98
CA VAL A 152 -8.95 -6.64 -4.04
C VAL A 152 -8.72 -7.02 -5.50
N ASN A 153 -7.55 -7.55 -5.81
CA ASN A 153 -7.22 -8.08 -7.12
C ASN A 153 -6.58 -9.46 -6.95
N VAL A 154 -7.21 -10.47 -7.50
CA VAL A 154 -6.71 -11.85 -7.51
C VAL A 154 -6.27 -12.18 -8.93
N VAL A 155 -4.98 -12.45 -9.11
CA VAL A 155 -4.44 -12.88 -10.40
C VAL A 155 -4.53 -14.39 -10.48
N ASN A 156 -5.35 -14.87 -11.40
CA ASN A 156 -5.59 -16.29 -11.62
C ASN A 156 -4.39 -16.97 -12.31
N PRO A 157 -4.24 -18.30 -12.20
CA PRO A 157 -3.18 -19.04 -12.89
C PRO A 157 -3.15 -18.73 -14.40
N GLY A 158 -2.00 -18.28 -14.89
CA GLY A 158 -1.82 -17.82 -16.27
C GLY A 158 -2.18 -16.36 -16.53
N GLY A 159 -2.66 -15.63 -15.53
CA GLY A 159 -2.83 -14.18 -15.57
C GLY A 159 -1.48 -13.45 -15.55
N ALA A 160 -1.42 -12.29 -16.17
CA ALA A 160 -0.25 -11.43 -16.16
C ALA A 160 -0.33 -10.41 -15.02
N ALA A 161 0.82 -10.08 -14.44
CA ALA A 161 0.93 -8.95 -13.54
C ALA A 161 0.64 -7.62 -14.29
N GLN A 162 0.23 -6.61 -13.55
CA GLN A 162 0.12 -5.26 -14.09
C GLN A 162 1.51 -4.73 -14.50
N VAL A 163 1.53 -3.88 -15.52
CA VAL A 163 2.74 -3.14 -15.87
C VAL A 163 3.06 -2.10 -14.78
N PRO A 164 4.33 -1.74 -14.60
CA PRO A 164 4.70 -0.66 -13.69
C PRO A 164 3.89 0.62 -14.00
N HIS A 165 3.24 1.18 -12.99
CA HIS A 165 2.40 2.37 -13.12
C HIS A 165 2.39 3.18 -11.83
N ARG A 166 1.77 4.33 -11.88
CA ARG A 166 1.43 5.15 -10.71
C ARG A 166 -0.08 5.32 -10.65
N ASP A 167 -0.66 5.17 -9.47
CA ASP A 167 -2.09 5.38 -9.28
C ASP A 167 -2.50 6.85 -9.35
N TYR A 168 -1.56 7.76 -9.06
CA TYR A 168 -1.77 9.19 -9.22
C TYR A 168 -1.52 9.64 -10.65
N HIS A 169 -2.55 10.17 -11.30
CA HIS A 169 -2.50 10.64 -12.69
C HIS A 169 -2.08 12.11 -12.79
N LEU A 170 -0.90 12.44 -12.27
CA LEU A 170 -0.38 13.82 -12.30
C LEU A 170 -0.22 14.37 -13.72
N GLY A 171 -0.04 13.51 -14.72
CA GLY A 171 0.08 13.92 -16.12
C GLY A 171 -1.16 14.58 -16.72
N PHE A 172 -2.30 14.50 -16.08
CA PHE A 172 -3.55 15.17 -16.47
C PHE A 172 -3.78 16.50 -15.76
N MET A 173 -2.88 16.89 -14.87
CA MET A 173 -2.98 18.11 -14.09
C MET A 173 -2.11 19.20 -14.71
N SER A 174 -2.56 20.45 -14.57
CA SER A 174 -1.72 21.60 -14.89
C SER A 174 -0.61 21.75 -13.83
N ALA A 175 0.50 22.39 -14.19
CA ALA A 175 1.59 22.68 -13.25
C ALA A 175 1.06 23.40 -11.98
N ALA A 176 0.16 24.37 -12.13
CA ALA A 176 -0.44 25.08 -11.00
C ALA A 176 -1.32 24.21 -10.10
N GLN A 177 -1.86 23.09 -10.60
CA GLN A 177 -2.56 22.10 -9.78
C GLN A 177 -1.57 21.22 -9.03
N ILE A 178 -0.50 20.77 -9.70
CA ILE A 178 0.56 19.95 -9.10
C ILE A 178 1.22 20.67 -7.93
N GLU A 179 1.51 21.98 -8.07
CA GLU A 179 2.07 22.80 -7.00
C GLU A 179 1.25 22.86 -5.70
N ARG A 180 0.01 22.42 -5.73
CA ARG A 180 -0.85 22.35 -4.53
C ARG A 180 -0.68 21.04 -3.73
N TYR A 181 -0.01 20.07 -4.29
CA TYR A 181 0.29 18.82 -3.62
C TYR A 181 1.59 18.93 -2.81
N PRO A 182 1.73 18.16 -1.72
CA PRO A 182 2.99 18.06 -1.00
C PRO A 182 4.13 17.59 -1.92
N ASP A 183 5.36 18.02 -1.64
CA ASP A 183 6.53 17.74 -2.50
C ASP A 183 6.76 16.24 -2.74
N HIS A 184 6.44 15.39 -1.76
CA HIS A 184 6.58 13.94 -1.91
C HIS A 184 5.59 13.30 -2.90
N VAL A 185 4.59 14.05 -3.37
CA VAL A 185 3.63 13.59 -4.40
C VAL A 185 4.13 13.94 -5.80
N HIS A 186 5.07 14.86 -5.92
CA HIS A 186 5.65 15.28 -7.21
C HIS A 186 6.65 14.24 -7.68
#